data_2274aefce2f1ff255b31be4cabbd1aec
#
_entry.id   2274aefce2f1ff255b31be4cabbd1aec
#
_cell.length_a   1.000
_cell.length_b   1.000
_cell.length_c   1.000
_cell.angle_alpha   90.00
_cell.angle_beta   90.00
_cell.angle_gamma   90.00
#
_symmetry.space_group_name_H-M   'P 1'
#
loop_
_entity.id
_entity.type
_entity.pdbx_description
1 polymer ?
#
loop_
_entity_poly.entity_id
_entity_poly.type
_entity_poly.pdbx_seq_one_letter_code
_entity_poly.pdbx_strand_id
1 'polypeptide(L)'
;MTELIAEATGGDPEGRRKYVRLSLRTLAGKVKSVSHTTVRRLLKQLGYSLRANVKRLSGPPHPDRDRQFRYIQRKQREFLKAGDPAISSDAKSSELIGNFKNDGSLWCDRGDEVNAYDFRSDAQCRATAYGVYDLAKCRGHVNVGTSGNTGEFSVHSIRVWWKKESRRYPHARRLLIKVDGGGSNGWRPRLWKRELQRLADESDLRITVCHDPRGASKWNDVEHRLFGPISINWAGQPLRSLEVMLNAIRGTTNASGLKVTAQLDRHRYTTKIKVSDPEMKELNITRPKTCPHWNYTIA
;
A
#
# COMPACT_ATOMS: atom_id res chain seq x y z
N MET A 1 -44.12 6.92 3.16
CA MET A 1 -42.64 6.74 3.15
C MET A 1 -42.21 5.58 4.03
N THR A 2 -42.67 5.48 5.26
CA THR A 2 -42.29 4.38 6.18
C THR A 2 -42.74 3.01 5.66
N GLU A 3 -43.93 2.88 5.12
CA GLU A 3 -44.44 1.64 4.50
C GLU A 3 -43.70 1.28 3.23
N LEU A 4 -43.42 2.24 2.36
CA LEU A 4 -42.61 2.05 1.15
C LEU A 4 -41.17 1.63 1.42
N ILE A 5 -40.62 2.12 2.53
CA ILE A 5 -39.32 1.70 3.01
C ILE A 5 -39.38 0.29 3.59
N ALA A 6 -40.49 -0.08 4.26
CA ALA A 6 -40.66 -1.41 4.83
C ALA A 6 -40.60 -2.52 3.76
N GLU A 7 -41.22 -2.32 2.60
CA GLU A 7 -41.15 -3.27 1.47
C GLU A 7 -39.77 -3.37 0.82
N ALA A 8 -39.00 -2.27 0.86
CA ALA A 8 -37.66 -2.18 0.28
C ALA A 8 -36.56 -2.39 1.30
N THR A 9 -36.93 -2.69 2.54
CA THR A 9 -35.96 -2.85 3.64
C THR A 9 -35.51 -4.30 3.71
N GLY A 10 -34.21 -4.50 3.38
CA GLY A 10 -33.50 -5.71 3.76
C GLY A 10 -33.18 -5.64 5.25
N GLY A 11 -33.25 -6.77 5.93
CA GLY A 11 -32.88 -6.90 7.32
C GLY A 11 -31.95 -8.09 7.53
N ASP A 12 -31.12 -8.00 8.54
CA ASP A 12 -30.48 -9.16 9.12
C ASP A 12 -31.58 -10.04 9.74
N PRO A 13 -31.64 -11.35 9.45
CA PRO A 13 -32.54 -12.28 10.14
C PRO A 13 -32.44 -12.17 11.66
N GLU A 14 -31.29 -11.79 12.20
CA GLU A 14 -31.09 -11.53 13.64
C GLU A 14 -31.58 -10.13 14.10
N GLY A 15 -32.16 -9.34 13.24
CA GLY A 15 -33.10 -8.27 13.58
C GLY A 15 -32.55 -6.94 14.09
N ARG A 16 -31.25 -6.72 14.14
CA ARG A 16 -30.67 -5.54 14.82
C ARG A 16 -30.53 -4.29 13.93
N ARG A 17 -30.52 -4.39 12.60
CA ARG A 17 -30.39 -3.22 11.71
C ARG A 17 -31.21 -3.40 10.43
N LYS A 18 -32.03 -2.41 10.15
CA LYS A 18 -32.77 -2.29 8.87
C LYS A 18 -31.94 -1.41 7.92
N TYR A 19 -31.92 -1.78 6.64
CA TYR A 19 -31.25 -1.00 5.59
C TYR A 19 -32.06 -1.00 4.29
N VAL A 20 -31.94 0.08 3.52
CA VAL A 20 -32.60 0.24 2.21
C VAL A 20 -31.52 0.24 1.13
N ARG A 21 -31.65 -0.64 0.14
CA ARG A 21 -30.69 -0.77 -0.98
C ARG A 21 -31.13 -0.05 -2.25
N LEU A 22 -32.36 0.42 -2.31
CA LEU A 22 -32.89 1.11 -3.50
C LEU A 22 -32.21 2.48 -3.68
N SER A 23 -31.98 2.85 -4.94
CA SER A 23 -31.50 4.18 -5.27
C SER A 23 -32.51 5.25 -4.89
N LEU A 24 -32.07 6.47 -4.61
CA LEU A 24 -32.98 7.61 -4.32
C LEU A 24 -33.95 7.88 -5.47
N ARG A 25 -33.54 7.66 -6.72
CA ARG A 25 -34.39 7.83 -7.90
C ARG A 25 -35.45 6.75 -7.98
N THR A 26 -35.09 5.50 -7.69
CA THR A 26 -36.06 4.39 -7.65
C THR A 26 -37.10 4.60 -6.55
N LEU A 27 -36.66 5.05 -5.38
CA LEU A 27 -37.57 5.41 -4.28
C LEU A 27 -38.48 6.59 -4.64
N ALA A 28 -37.95 7.62 -5.30
CA ALA A 28 -38.73 8.77 -5.77
C ALA A 28 -39.78 8.34 -6.78
N GLY A 29 -39.44 7.45 -7.71
CA GLY A 29 -40.40 6.89 -8.67
C GLY A 29 -41.55 6.11 -8.01
N LYS A 30 -41.29 5.38 -6.93
CA LYS A 30 -42.32 4.66 -6.15
C LYS A 30 -43.24 5.59 -5.37
N VAL A 31 -42.76 6.75 -4.92
CA VAL A 31 -43.53 7.68 -4.07
C VAL A 31 -44.44 8.63 -4.89
N LYS A 32 -44.40 8.59 -6.23
CA LYS A 32 -45.13 9.53 -7.12
C LYS A 32 -45.18 10.97 -6.57
N SER A 33 -44.66 11.94 -7.28
CA SER A 33 -44.70 13.40 -6.96
C SER A 33 -43.59 13.96 -6.05
N VAL A 34 -42.51 13.23 -5.71
CA VAL A 34 -41.41 13.77 -4.93
C VAL A 34 -40.06 13.63 -5.65
N SER A 35 -39.21 14.64 -5.50
CA SER A 35 -37.86 14.58 -6.08
C SER A 35 -36.95 13.64 -5.27
N HIS A 36 -35.91 13.14 -5.91
CA HIS A 36 -34.89 12.32 -5.22
C HIS A 36 -34.18 13.09 -4.09
N THR A 37 -34.12 14.42 -4.17
CA THR A 37 -33.59 15.27 -3.09
C THR A 37 -34.53 15.30 -1.89
N THR A 38 -35.83 15.34 -2.11
CA THR A 38 -36.84 15.22 -1.06
C THR A 38 -36.78 13.86 -0.38
N VAL A 39 -36.65 12.77 -1.16
CA VAL A 39 -36.46 11.43 -0.63
C VAL A 39 -35.20 11.35 0.25
N ARG A 40 -34.09 11.95 -0.17
CA ARG A 40 -32.85 12.02 0.65
C ARG A 40 -33.09 12.72 1.98
N ARG A 41 -33.82 13.82 1.99
CA ARG A 41 -34.16 14.58 3.20
C ARG A 41 -35.01 13.74 4.16
N LEU A 42 -36.06 13.08 3.63
CA LEU A 42 -36.93 12.23 4.43
C LEU A 42 -36.19 11.01 5.02
N LEU A 43 -35.31 10.36 4.24
CA LEU A 43 -34.47 9.27 4.75
C LEU A 43 -33.59 9.75 5.90
N LYS A 44 -33.00 10.97 5.79
CA LYS A 44 -32.22 11.55 6.89
C LYS A 44 -33.05 11.81 8.14
N GLN A 45 -34.28 12.31 7.99
CA GLN A 45 -35.20 12.52 9.11
C GLN A 45 -35.58 11.21 9.80
N LEU A 46 -35.67 10.11 9.04
CA LEU A 46 -35.89 8.75 9.56
C LEU A 46 -34.61 8.08 10.11
N GLY A 47 -33.49 8.82 10.19
CA GLY A 47 -32.20 8.31 10.72
C GLY A 47 -31.37 7.50 9.72
N TYR A 48 -31.80 7.41 8.45
CA TYR A 48 -31.02 6.71 7.43
C TYR A 48 -29.96 7.64 6.82
N SER A 49 -28.74 7.11 6.65
CA SER A 49 -27.69 7.78 5.90
C SER A 49 -26.90 6.76 5.08
N LEU A 50 -26.43 7.16 3.90
CA LEU A 50 -25.57 6.31 3.09
C LEU A 50 -24.25 6.08 3.82
N ARG A 51 -23.94 4.83 4.15
CA ARG A 51 -22.75 4.43 4.89
C ARG A 51 -22.09 3.23 4.23
N ALA A 52 -20.79 3.29 4.08
CA ALA A 52 -19.97 2.13 3.75
C ALA A 52 -19.46 1.46 5.02
N ASN A 53 -19.05 0.21 4.90
CA ASN A 53 -18.33 -0.46 5.97
C ASN A 53 -16.99 0.25 6.23
N VAL A 54 -16.69 0.52 7.49
CA VAL A 54 -15.45 1.17 7.90
C VAL A 54 -14.58 0.14 8.62
N LYS A 55 -13.39 -0.10 8.10
CA LYS A 55 -12.39 -0.96 8.74
C LYS A 55 -11.84 -0.27 10.00
N ARG A 56 -12.50 -0.42 11.15
CA ARG A 56 -12.08 0.19 12.44
C ARG A 56 -11.68 -0.83 13.51
N LEU A 57 -12.10 -2.09 13.37
CA LEU A 57 -11.85 -3.11 14.38
C LEU A 57 -10.47 -3.73 14.14
N SER A 58 -9.44 -3.14 14.73
CA SER A 58 -8.06 -3.62 14.69
C SER A 58 -7.54 -4.11 16.06
N GLY A 59 -8.41 -4.27 17.03
CA GLY A 59 -8.03 -4.50 18.42
C GLY A 59 -7.53 -3.21 19.11
N PRO A 60 -7.19 -3.30 20.42
CA PRO A 60 -6.68 -2.14 21.14
C PRO A 60 -5.35 -1.67 20.56
N PRO A 61 -5.11 -0.35 20.50
CA PRO A 61 -3.84 0.20 20.05
C PRO A 61 -2.72 -0.25 20.98
N HIS A 62 -1.54 -0.54 20.42
CA HIS A 62 -0.37 -0.89 21.22
C HIS A 62 0.01 0.27 22.15
N PRO A 63 0.38 0.05 23.42
CA PRO A 63 0.73 1.11 24.36
C PRO A 63 1.82 2.06 23.86
N ASP A 64 2.82 1.53 23.15
CA ASP A 64 3.92 2.31 22.59
C ASP A 64 3.61 3.01 21.27
N ARG A 65 2.35 2.97 20.76
CA ARG A 65 1.99 3.49 19.44
C ARG A 65 2.39 4.94 19.25
N ASP A 66 2.00 5.82 20.17
CA ASP A 66 2.29 7.26 20.07
C ASP A 66 3.79 7.54 20.26
N ARG A 67 4.45 6.79 21.13
CA ARG A 67 5.90 6.87 21.36
C ARG A 67 6.66 6.51 20.08
N GLN A 68 6.20 5.47 19.35
CA GLN A 68 6.78 5.05 18.08
C GLN A 68 6.58 6.11 16.99
N PHE A 69 5.38 6.68 16.85
CA PHE A 69 5.14 7.75 15.87
C PHE A 69 6.03 8.97 16.10
N ARG A 70 6.17 9.41 17.36
CA ARG A 70 7.08 10.53 17.71
C ARG A 70 8.52 10.21 17.35
N TYR A 71 8.95 8.95 17.58
CA TYR A 71 10.30 8.50 17.22
C TYR A 71 10.51 8.54 15.71
N ILE A 72 9.60 7.98 14.92
CA ILE A 72 9.65 7.99 13.45
C ILE A 72 9.71 9.41 12.91
N GLN A 73 8.83 10.30 13.37
CA GLN A 73 8.78 11.70 12.93
C GLN A 73 10.08 12.47 13.27
N ARG A 74 10.64 12.20 14.44
CA ARG A 74 11.93 12.80 14.83
C ARG A 74 13.05 12.32 13.92
N LYS A 75 13.14 10.99 13.65
CA LYS A 75 14.13 10.41 12.75
C LYS A 75 13.97 10.93 11.32
N GLN A 76 12.77 10.97 10.82
CA GLN A 76 12.51 11.52 9.49
C GLN A 76 12.98 12.99 9.38
N ARG A 77 12.63 13.83 10.34
CA ARG A 77 13.10 15.24 10.36
C ARG A 77 14.61 15.35 10.44
N GLU A 78 15.27 14.51 11.26
CA GLU A 78 16.72 14.45 11.38
C GLU A 78 17.40 14.17 10.04
N PHE A 79 16.96 13.13 9.32
CA PHE A 79 17.52 12.74 8.03
C PHE A 79 17.25 13.80 6.95
N LEU A 80 16.02 14.28 6.84
CA LEU A 80 15.66 15.29 5.85
C LEU A 80 16.42 16.61 6.07
N LYS A 81 16.60 17.03 7.34
CA LYS A 81 17.37 18.25 7.67
C LYS A 81 18.86 18.10 7.33
N ALA A 82 19.41 16.92 7.44
CA ALA A 82 20.80 16.62 7.08
C ALA A 82 21.01 16.43 5.58
N GLY A 83 19.95 16.40 4.77
CA GLY A 83 20.02 16.09 3.34
C GLY A 83 20.24 14.60 3.04
N ASP A 84 20.10 13.72 4.03
CA ASP A 84 20.23 12.29 3.87
C ASP A 84 18.98 11.66 3.24
N PRO A 85 19.10 10.56 2.50
CA PRO A 85 17.97 9.86 1.93
C PRO A 85 17.06 9.28 3.03
N ALA A 86 15.76 9.50 2.86
CA ALA A 86 14.71 8.93 3.69
C ALA A 86 13.60 8.39 2.79
N ILE A 87 13.29 7.11 2.89
CA ILE A 87 12.31 6.45 2.06
C ILE A 87 11.18 5.81 2.88
N SER A 88 10.02 5.68 2.25
CA SER A 88 8.97 4.78 2.68
C SER A 88 8.82 3.67 1.64
N SER A 89 8.78 2.42 2.07
CA SER A 89 8.70 1.29 1.14
C SER A 89 7.73 0.21 1.60
N ASP A 90 7.04 -0.38 0.65
CA ASP A 90 6.06 -1.43 0.89
C ASP A 90 5.75 -2.21 -0.38
N ALA A 91 5.09 -3.37 -0.22
CA ALA A 91 4.55 -4.16 -1.31
C ALA A 91 3.06 -3.91 -1.48
N LYS A 92 2.64 -3.53 -2.69
CA LYS A 92 1.22 -3.55 -3.05
C LYS A 92 0.72 -4.99 -3.14
N SER A 93 -0.58 -5.21 -2.87
CA SER A 93 -1.21 -6.50 -3.13
C SER A 93 -0.92 -6.97 -4.56
N SER A 94 -0.71 -8.30 -4.73
CA SER A 94 -0.41 -8.84 -6.06
C SER A 94 -1.62 -8.72 -6.98
N GLU A 95 -1.38 -8.25 -8.19
CA GLU A 95 -2.37 -8.16 -9.26
C GLU A 95 -2.34 -9.40 -10.16
N LEU A 96 -3.48 -9.81 -10.68
CA LEU A 96 -3.57 -10.81 -11.73
C LEU A 96 -3.29 -10.13 -13.07
N ILE A 97 -2.37 -10.69 -13.85
CA ILE A 97 -2.04 -10.18 -15.18
C ILE A 97 -2.83 -10.99 -16.22
N GLY A 98 -3.70 -10.29 -16.95
CA GLY A 98 -4.60 -10.91 -17.91
C GLY A 98 -5.84 -10.05 -18.16
N ASN A 99 -6.85 -10.65 -18.81
CA ASN A 99 -8.09 -9.95 -19.14
C ASN A 99 -9.09 -9.95 -17.97
N PHE A 100 -8.67 -9.42 -16.81
CA PHE A 100 -9.48 -9.35 -15.60
C PHE A 100 -10.03 -7.95 -15.37
N LYS A 101 -11.19 -7.89 -14.70
CA LYS A 101 -11.76 -6.62 -14.26
C LYS A 101 -10.82 -5.94 -13.25
N ASN A 102 -10.49 -4.69 -13.50
CA ASN A 102 -9.84 -3.83 -12.54
C ASN A 102 -10.84 -2.83 -11.95
N ASP A 103 -10.75 -2.59 -10.64
CA ASP A 103 -11.68 -1.69 -9.95
C ASP A 103 -11.59 -0.25 -10.50
N GLY A 104 -12.72 0.44 -10.43
CA GLY A 104 -12.84 1.83 -10.88
C GLY A 104 -13.58 1.97 -12.19
N SER A 105 -13.59 3.20 -12.72
CA SER A 105 -14.25 3.58 -13.97
C SER A 105 -13.46 4.67 -14.66
N LEU A 106 -13.49 4.67 -15.99
CA LEU A 106 -12.85 5.70 -16.82
C LEU A 106 -13.85 6.21 -17.85
N TRP A 107 -13.61 7.40 -18.35
CA TRP A 107 -14.37 7.96 -19.47
C TRP A 107 -13.78 7.43 -20.77
N CYS A 108 -14.56 6.65 -21.51
CA CYS A 108 -14.19 6.08 -22.81
C CYS A 108 -15.45 5.96 -23.67
N ASP A 109 -15.26 5.78 -24.95
CA ASP A 109 -16.35 5.55 -25.93
C ASP A 109 -17.00 4.18 -25.74
N ARG A 110 -16.20 3.16 -25.40
CA ARG A 110 -16.64 1.79 -25.14
C ARG A 110 -15.87 1.17 -23.96
N GLY A 111 -16.60 0.50 -23.07
CA GLY A 111 -15.99 -0.27 -21.98
C GLY A 111 -15.27 -1.52 -22.50
N ASP A 112 -14.16 -1.83 -21.85
CA ASP A 112 -13.43 -3.08 -22.11
C ASP A 112 -14.24 -4.32 -21.69
N GLU A 113 -14.33 -5.30 -22.57
CA GLU A 113 -14.86 -6.62 -22.24
C GLU A 113 -13.76 -7.44 -21.56
N VAL A 114 -14.08 -7.96 -20.39
CA VAL A 114 -13.17 -8.75 -19.55
C VAL A 114 -13.78 -10.10 -19.23
N ASN A 115 -12.98 -11.01 -18.66
CA ASN A 115 -13.45 -12.31 -18.23
C ASN A 115 -14.63 -12.17 -17.26
N ALA A 116 -15.64 -13.03 -17.42
CA ALA A 116 -16.82 -13.06 -16.53
C ALA A 116 -16.45 -13.49 -15.10
N TYR A 117 -15.37 -14.25 -14.96
CA TYR A 117 -14.87 -14.78 -13.69
C TYR A 117 -13.37 -14.59 -13.57
N ASP A 118 -12.89 -14.33 -12.36
CA ASP A 118 -11.47 -14.08 -12.07
C ASP A 118 -10.75 -15.40 -11.66
N PHE A 119 -10.79 -16.43 -12.52
CA PHE A 119 -10.04 -17.65 -12.26
C PHE A 119 -8.54 -17.40 -12.38
N ARG A 120 -7.80 -17.76 -11.33
CA ARG A 120 -6.35 -17.59 -11.30
C ARG A 120 -5.60 -18.38 -12.38
N SER A 121 -6.19 -19.48 -12.87
CA SER A 121 -5.67 -20.27 -13.99
C SER A 121 -5.62 -19.50 -15.29
N ASP A 122 -6.48 -18.51 -15.46
CA ASP A 122 -6.57 -17.69 -16.69
C ASP A 122 -5.57 -16.54 -16.71
N ALA A 123 -4.89 -16.32 -15.57
CA ALA A 123 -3.86 -15.31 -15.48
C ALA A 123 -2.54 -15.76 -16.13
N GLN A 124 -1.92 -14.88 -16.90
CA GLN A 124 -0.55 -15.11 -17.40
C GLN A 124 0.45 -15.25 -16.25
N CYS A 125 0.28 -14.45 -15.22
CA CYS A 125 1.04 -14.53 -13.97
C CYS A 125 0.37 -13.66 -12.88
N ARG A 126 0.93 -13.73 -11.67
CA ARG A 126 0.67 -12.76 -10.60
C ARG A 126 1.88 -11.83 -10.49
N ALA A 127 1.63 -10.54 -10.44
CA ALA A 127 2.67 -9.53 -10.31
C ALA A 127 2.53 -8.76 -9.00
N THR A 128 3.64 -8.63 -8.26
CA THR A 128 3.72 -7.85 -7.04
C THR A 128 4.55 -6.60 -7.30
N ALA A 129 3.96 -5.43 -7.09
CA ALA A 129 4.66 -4.16 -7.17
C ALA A 129 5.25 -3.82 -5.81
N TYR A 130 6.57 -3.74 -5.69
CA TYR A 130 7.25 -3.20 -4.52
C TYR A 130 7.63 -1.75 -4.77
N GLY A 131 7.06 -0.84 -3.98
CA GLY A 131 7.27 0.60 -4.11
C GLY A 131 8.30 1.12 -3.13
N VAL A 132 9.13 2.02 -3.60
CA VAL A 132 10.06 2.82 -2.82
C VAL A 132 9.75 4.29 -3.11
N TYR A 133 9.27 5.02 -2.10
CA TYR A 133 8.95 6.44 -2.21
C TYR A 133 9.99 7.27 -1.47
N ASP A 134 10.64 8.18 -2.18
CA ASP A 134 11.61 9.14 -1.63
C ASP A 134 10.87 10.31 -0.99
N LEU A 135 10.97 10.42 0.33
CA LEU A 135 10.25 11.42 1.13
C LEU A 135 10.73 12.86 0.88
N ALA A 136 11.96 13.03 0.40
CA ALA A 136 12.56 14.35 0.14
C ALA A 136 12.29 14.86 -1.27
N LYS A 137 12.16 13.97 -2.26
CA LYS A 137 12.23 14.33 -3.69
C LYS A 137 10.91 14.16 -4.44
N CYS A 138 9.82 13.72 -3.79
CA CYS A 138 8.53 13.40 -4.43
C CYS A 138 8.71 12.45 -5.63
N ARG A 139 9.48 11.40 -5.44
CA ARG A 139 9.82 10.41 -6.47
C ARG A 139 9.50 9.01 -5.99
N GLY A 140 8.98 8.20 -6.90
CA GLY A 140 8.71 6.80 -6.66
C GLY A 140 9.52 5.90 -7.59
N HIS A 141 9.96 4.76 -7.06
CA HIS A 141 10.45 3.65 -7.86
C HIS A 141 9.62 2.41 -7.55
N VAL A 142 9.21 1.69 -8.57
CA VAL A 142 8.44 0.45 -8.42
C VAL A 142 9.19 -0.69 -9.11
N ASN A 143 9.51 -1.70 -8.34
CA ASN A 143 10.04 -2.96 -8.83
C ASN A 143 8.90 -3.98 -8.92
N VAL A 144 8.61 -4.49 -10.11
CA VAL A 144 7.51 -5.43 -10.35
C VAL A 144 8.07 -6.83 -10.46
N GLY A 145 7.78 -7.68 -9.46
CA GLY A 145 8.20 -9.08 -9.43
C GLY A 145 7.06 -10.04 -9.73
N THR A 146 7.37 -11.17 -10.36
CA THR A 146 6.40 -12.24 -10.69
C THR A 146 6.60 -13.51 -9.87
N SER A 147 7.48 -13.46 -8.87
CA SER A 147 7.80 -14.58 -7.98
C SER A 147 7.42 -14.27 -6.52
N GLY A 148 8.08 -14.90 -5.55
CA GLY A 148 7.75 -14.74 -4.14
C GLY A 148 7.98 -13.31 -3.60
N ASN A 149 6.98 -12.78 -2.90
CA ASN A 149 7.14 -11.54 -2.11
C ASN A 149 7.88 -11.87 -0.82
N THR A 150 9.21 -11.80 -0.86
CA THR A 150 10.13 -12.17 0.23
C THR A 150 10.92 -10.96 0.73
N GLY A 151 11.58 -11.09 1.89
CA GLY A 151 12.52 -10.06 2.38
C GLY A 151 13.66 -9.78 1.39
N GLU A 152 14.10 -10.80 0.65
CA GLU A 152 15.09 -10.65 -0.41
C GLU A 152 14.59 -9.77 -1.57
N PHE A 153 13.37 -10.02 -2.08
CA PHE A 153 12.72 -9.17 -3.09
C PHE A 153 12.57 -7.72 -2.62
N SER A 154 12.15 -7.56 -1.36
CA SER A 154 11.97 -6.23 -0.76
C SER A 154 13.28 -5.43 -0.71
N VAL A 155 14.37 -6.05 -0.23
CA VAL A 155 15.68 -5.40 -0.17
C VAL A 155 16.29 -5.21 -1.56
N HIS A 156 16.10 -6.17 -2.48
CA HIS A 156 16.52 -6.00 -3.87
C HIS A 156 15.85 -4.78 -4.52
N SER A 157 14.59 -4.57 -4.26
CA SER A 157 13.85 -3.40 -4.77
C SER A 157 14.43 -2.07 -4.22
N ILE A 158 14.82 -2.04 -2.95
CA ILE A 158 15.51 -0.88 -2.35
C ILE A 158 16.92 -0.71 -2.95
N ARG A 159 17.66 -1.81 -3.16
CA ARG A 159 18.97 -1.80 -3.84
C ARG A 159 18.89 -1.20 -5.25
N VAL A 160 17.87 -1.59 -6.01
CA VAL A 160 17.62 -1.05 -7.36
C VAL A 160 17.32 0.44 -7.29
N TRP A 161 16.47 0.87 -6.37
CA TRP A 161 16.20 2.29 -6.12
C TRP A 161 17.49 3.04 -5.79
N TRP A 162 18.30 2.53 -4.85
CA TRP A 162 19.55 3.18 -4.45
C TRP A 162 20.52 3.33 -5.62
N LYS A 163 20.72 2.29 -6.42
CA LYS A 163 21.59 2.35 -7.62
C LYS A 163 21.17 3.46 -8.59
N LYS A 164 19.86 3.74 -8.70
CA LYS A 164 19.34 4.79 -9.60
C LYS A 164 19.40 6.19 -8.99
N GLU A 165 19.12 6.31 -7.71
CA GLU A 165 18.90 7.61 -7.06
C GLU A 165 20.12 8.06 -6.23
N SER A 166 21.14 7.23 -5.98
CA SER A 166 22.35 7.56 -5.20
C SER A 166 23.07 8.82 -5.69
N ARG A 167 23.05 9.08 -7.00
CA ARG A 167 23.64 10.30 -7.59
C ARG A 167 22.99 11.60 -7.07
N ARG A 168 21.79 11.54 -6.52
CA ARG A 168 21.10 12.67 -5.89
C ARG A 168 21.52 12.90 -4.45
N TYR A 169 22.28 11.97 -3.90
CA TYR A 169 22.76 11.92 -2.52
C TYR A 169 24.27 11.61 -2.47
N PRO A 170 25.11 12.43 -3.12
CA PRO A 170 26.52 12.08 -3.35
C PRO A 170 27.34 11.97 -2.04
N HIS A 171 26.86 12.56 -0.97
CA HIS A 171 27.54 12.56 0.34
C HIS A 171 26.82 11.71 1.39
N ALA A 172 25.77 10.98 1.00
CA ALA A 172 25.01 10.16 1.96
C ALA A 172 25.86 8.99 2.45
N ARG A 173 25.93 8.86 3.77
CA ARG A 173 26.51 7.71 4.48
C ARG A 173 25.45 6.95 5.28
N ARG A 174 24.22 7.40 5.24
CA ARG A 174 23.12 6.78 5.97
C ARG A 174 21.82 6.88 5.20
N LEU A 175 20.93 5.92 5.43
CA LEU A 175 19.62 5.80 4.83
C LEU A 175 18.57 5.54 5.90
N LEU A 176 17.47 6.27 5.88
CA LEU A 176 16.27 5.96 6.67
C LEU A 176 15.26 5.20 5.84
N ILE A 177 14.83 4.04 6.32
CA ILE A 177 13.76 3.24 5.73
C ILE A 177 12.58 3.20 6.69
N LYS A 178 11.44 3.73 6.25
CA LYS A 178 10.15 3.58 6.91
C LYS A 178 9.37 2.46 6.23
N VAL A 179 8.90 1.50 7.01
CA VAL A 179 8.13 0.35 6.53
C VAL A 179 6.99 0.05 7.47
N ASP A 180 6.00 -0.66 6.98
CA ASP A 180 4.94 -1.14 7.85
C ASP A 180 5.45 -2.24 8.82
N GLY A 181 4.63 -2.64 9.78
CA GLY A 181 5.00 -3.64 10.79
C GLY A 181 4.81 -5.09 10.33
N GLY A 182 4.28 -5.34 9.13
CA GLY A 182 3.90 -6.65 8.61
C GLY A 182 4.60 -7.04 7.32
N GLY A 183 4.20 -8.18 6.75
CA GLY A 183 4.68 -8.61 5.44
C GLY A 183 6.14 -9.04 5.38
N SER A 184 6.70 -9.02 4.18
CA SER A 184 8.07 -9.45 3.88
C SER A 184 9.16 -8.52 4.45
N ASN A 185 8.83 -7.25 4.62
CA ASN A 185 9.66 -6.18 5.17
C ASN A 185 9.30 -5.82 6.62
N GLY A 186 8.49 -6.64 7.30
CA GLY A 186 8.10 -6.43 8.68
C GLY A 186 9.26 -6.57 9.69
N TRP A 187 8.99 -6.26 10.95
CA TRP A 187 10.02 -6.29 12.00
C TRP A 187 10.44 -7.69 12.45
N ARG A 188 9.64 -8.73 12.19
CA ARG A 188 9.94 -10.12 12.59
C ARG A 188 10.84 -10.88 11.62
N PRO A 189 10.67 -10.81 10.28
CA PRO A 189 11.45 -11.63 9.35
C PRO A 189 12.96 -11.43 9.50
N ARG A 190 13.67 -12.55 9.71
CA ARG A 190 15.13 -12.57 9.82
C ARG A 190 15.78 -12.33 8.46
N LEU A 191 15.19 -12.89 7.39
CA LEU A 191 15.67 -12.74 6.02
C LEU A 191 15.77 -11.26 5.60
N TRP A 192 14.76 -10.45 5.95
CA TRP A 192 14.78 -9.00 5.72
C TRP A 192 16.02 -8.33 6.33
N LYS A 193 16.35 -8.67 7.59
CA LYS A 193 17.51 -8.08 8.29
C LYS A 193 18.84 -8.53 7.70
N ARG A 194 18.96 -9.82 7.33
CA ARG A 194 20.15 -10.36 6.66
C ARG A 194 20.40 -9.66 5.32
N GLU A 195 19.36 -9.53 4.51
CA GLU A 195 19.49 -8.85 3.22
C GLU A 195 19.78 -7.35 3.35
N LEU A 196 19.27 -6.69 4.41
CA LEU A 196 19.65 -5.31 4.72
C LEU A 196 21.11 -5.17 5.13
N GLN A 197 21.69 -6.15 5.87
CA GLN A 197 23.11 -6.16 6.16
C GLN A 197 23.92 -6.21 4.86
N ARG A 198 23.56 -7.12 3.96
CA ARG A 198 24.21 -7.18 2.63
C ARG A 198 24.13 -5.88 1.87
N LEU A 199 22.96 -5.22 1.91
CA LEU A 199 22.81 -3.91 1.27
C LEU A 199 23.68 -2.84 1.94
N ALA A 200 23.77 -2.83 3.27
CA ALA A 200 24.63 -1.91 4.02
C ALA A 200 26.10 -2.09 3.64
N ASP A 201 26.58 -3.34 3.64
CA ASP A 201 27.95 -3.70 3.27
C ASP A 201 28.30 -3.31 1.82
N GLU A 202 27.38 -3.58 0.87
CA GLU A 202 27.56 -3.25 -0.54
C GLU A 202 27.57 -1.75 -0.85
N SER A 203 26.84 -0.96 -0.08
CA SER A 203 26.62 0.47 -0.35
C SER A 203 27.36 1.41 0.57
N ASP A 204 28.07 0.91 1.57
CA ASP A 204 28.72 1.68 2.65
C ASP A 204 27.71 2.62 3.36
N LEU A 205 26.47 2.14 3.54
CA LEU A 205 25.40 2.89 4.17
C LEU A 205 25.06 2.35 5.56
N ARG A 206 24.94 3.24 6.51
CA ARG A 206 24.29 2.95 7.79
C ARG A 206 22.77 3.03 7.60
N ILE A 207 22.08 1.89 7.61
CA ILE A 207 20.65 1.80 7.33
C ILE A 207 19.86 1.81 8.64
N THR A 208 19.09 2.87 8.87
CA THR A 208 18.15 2.97 10.00
C THR A 208 16.76 2.56 9.53
N VAL A 209 16.17 1.55 10.18
CA VAL A 209 14.83 1.07 9.89
C VAL A 209 13.88 1.46 11.02
N CYS A 210 12.72 1.98 10.63
CA CYS A 210 11.63 2.29 11.54
C CYS A 210 10.35 1.63 11.02
N HIS A 211 9.75 0.75 11.83
CA HIS A 211 8.47 0.12 11.48
C HIS A 211 7.30 0.92 12.06
N ASP A 212 6.30 1.17 11.22
CA ASP A 212 5.04 1.75 11.67
C ASP A 212 4.31 0.78 12.63
N PRO A 213 3.65 1.29 13.67
CA PRO A 213 2.86 0.46 14.56
C PRO A 213 1.62 -0.10 13.84
N ARG A 214 1.06 -1.20 14.34
CA ARG A 214 -0.16 -1.81 13.78
C ARG A 214 -1.29 -0.81 13.64
N GLY A 215 -2.05 -0.91 12.54
CA GLY A 215 -3.16 -0.03 12.24
C GLY A 215 -2.75 1.39 11.83
N ALA A 216 -1.51 1.54 11.35
CA ALA A 216 -0.93 2.80 10.92
C ALA A 216 -0.99 3.02 9.40
N SER A 217 -1.68 2.20 8.62
CA SER A 217 -1.76 2.31 7.15
C SER A 217 -2.12 3.73 6.68
N LYS A 218 -2.94 4.46 7.46
CA LYS A 218 -3.26 5.87 7.20
C LYS A 218 -2.03 6.80 7.15
N TRP A 219 -0.90 6.40 7.71
CA TRP A 219 0.36 7.17 7.74
C TRP A 219 1.47 6.54 6.91
N ASN A 220 1.16 5.48 6.16
CA ASN A 220 2.11 4.84 5.25
C ASN A 220 2.29 5.72 4.00
N ASP A 221 3.42 6.44 3.93
CA ASP A 221 3.68 7.42 2.86
C ASP A 221 3.69 6.77 1.47
N VAL A 222 4.29 5.59 1.31
CA VAL A 222 4.36 4.91 -0.01
C VAL A 222 2.96 4.52 -0.49
N GLU A 223 2.07 4.11 0.42
CA GLU A 223 0.71 3.76 0.07
C GLU A 223 -0.09 4.97 -0.46
N HIS A 224 -0.02 6.09 0.25
CA HIS A 224 -0.78 7.28 -0.10
C HIS A 224 -0.15 8.12 -1.21
N ARG A 225 1.17 8.21 -1.24
CA ARG A 225 1.89 9.11 -2.15
C ARG A 225 2.39 8.44 -3.43
N LEU A 226 2.46 7.10 -3.47
CA LEU A 226 2.87 6.35 -4.64
C LEU A 226 1.78 5.38 -5.11
N PHE A 227 1.34 4.44 -4.29
CA PHE A 227 0.37 3.42 -4.70
C PHE A 227 -1.04 3.97 -4.92
N GLY A 228 -1.48 4.96 -4.14
CA GLY A 228 -2.76 5.65 -4.37
C GLY A 228 -2.84 6.27 -5.78
N PRO A 229 -1.91 7.16 -6.17
CA PRO A 229 -1.83 7.67 -7.54
C PRO A 229 -1.75 6.59 -8.62
N ILE A 230 -0.96 5.53 -8.41
CA ILE A 230 -0.87 4.40 -9.35
C ILE A 230 -2.24 3.71 -9.49
N SER A 231 -2.92 3.42 -8.38
CA SER A 231 -4.23 2.78 -8.40
C SER A 231 -5.30 3.64 -9.10
N ILE A 232 -5.22 4.95 -8.97
CA ILE A 232 -6.09 5.88 -9.71
C ILE A 232 -5.77 5.85 -11.20
N ASN A 233 -4.48 5.82 -11.57
CA ASN A 233 -4.07 5.88 -12.97
C ASN A 233 -4.48 4.65 -13.80
N TRP A 234 -4.52 3.47 -13.19
CA TRP A 234 -4.95 2.25 -13.88
C TRP A 234 -6.39 1.80 -13.54
N ALA A 235 -7.14 2.63 -12.78
CA ALA A 235 -8.51 2.32 -12.42
C ALA A 235 -9.38 2.09 -13.65
N GLY A 236 -10.14 0.97 -13.66
CA GLY A 236 -11.00 0.60 -14.78
C GLY A 236 -10.29 0.05 -16.02
N GLN A 237 -8.95 -0.05 -16.02
CA GLN A 237 -8.19 -0.62 -17.13
C GLN A 237 -7.73 -2.04 -16.81
N PRO A 238 -8.04 -3.06 -17.62
CA PRO A 238 -7.52 -4.41 -17.44
C PRO A 238 -5.99 -4.44 -17.60
N LEU A 239 -5.31 -5.05 -16.63
CA LEU A 239 -3.85 -5.23 -16.68
C LEU A 239 -3.49 -6.44 -17.56
N ARG A 240 -3.73 -6.34 -18.87
CA ARG A 240 -3.64 -7.46 -19.81
C ARG A 240 -2.23 -8.06 -19.96
N SER A 241 -1.20 -7.27 -19.66
CA SER A 241 0.20 -7.74 -19.70
C SER A 241 1.05 -7.00 -18.67
N LEU A 242 2.23 -7.56 -18.36
CA LEU A 242 3.23 -6.88 -17.52
C LEU A 242 3.67 -5.54 -18.11
N GLU A 243 3.69 -5.41 -19.42
CA GLU A 243 4.04 -4.16 -20.08
C GLU A 243 2.98 -3.08 -19.86
N VAL A 244 1.69 -3.43 -19.99
CA VAL A 244 0.57 -2.55 -19.67
C VAL A 244 0.66 -2.07 -18.22
N MET A 245 0.89 -2.99 -17.27
CA MET A 245 1.10 -2.64 -15.86
C MET A 245 2.27 -1.68 -15.67
N LEU A 246 3.43 -1.97 -16.26
CA LEU A 246 4.63 -1.13 -16.15
C LEU A 246 4.40 0.26 -16.75
N ASN A 247 3.72 0.36 -17.88
CA ASN A 247 3.44 1.62 -18.55
C ASN A 247 2.44 2.46 -17.75
N ALA A 248 1.41 1.85 -17.17
CA ALA A 248 0.50 2.52 -16.25
C ALA A 248 1.24 3.06 -15.02
N ILE A 249 2.17 2.28 -14.43
CA ILE A 249 2.98 2.75 -13.31
C ILE A 249 3.87 3.93 -13.73
N ARG A 250 4.60 3.82 -14.85
CA ARG A 250 5.51 4.87 -15.34
C ARG A 250 4.79 6.16 -15.73
N GLY A 251 3.58 6.04 -16.27
CA GLY A 251 2.73 7.18 -16.64
C GLY A 251 2.06 7.88 -15.46
N THR A 252 2.25 7.37 -14.23
CA THR A 252 1.60 7.95 -13.04
C THR A 252 2.25 9.26 -12.65
N THR A 253 1.40 10.28 -12.48
CA THR A 253 1.76 11.60 -11.95
C THR A 253 0.64 12.13 -11.06
N ASN A 254 0.88 13.24 -10.37
CA ASN A 254 -0.13 13.95 -9.58
C ASN A 254 0.16 15.45 -9.53
N ALA A 255 -0.74 16.22 -8.92
CA ALA A 255 -0.60 17.66 -8.77
C ALA A 255 0.64 18.10 -7.99
N SER A 256 1.23 17.23 -7.16
CA SER A 256 2.47 17.50 -6.42
C SER A 256 3.74 17.24 -7.25
N GLY A 257 3.63 16.90 -8.53
CA GLY A 257 4.77 16.65 -9.41
C GLY A 257 5.44 15.29 -9.18
N LEU A 258 4.69 14.27 -8.74
CA LEU A 258 5.20 12.91 -8.56
C LEU A 258 5.80 12.40 -9.87
N LYS A 259 7.03 11.89 -9.79
CA LYS A 259 7.72 11.19 -10.89
C LYS A 259 7.93 9.73 -10.49
N VAL A 260 7.42 8.82 -11.31
CA VAL A 260 7.51 7.38 -11.05
C VAL A 260 8.36 6.70 -12.11
N THR A 261 9.26 5.83 -11.64
CA THR A 261 10.00 4.90 -12.50
C THR A 261 9.62 3.48 -12.15
N ALA A 262 9.57 2.59 -13.14
CA ALA A 262 9.26 1.19 -12.90
C ALA A 262 10.11 0.27 -13.77
N GLN A 263 10.40 -0.92 -13.23
CA GLN A 263 11.05 -2.00 -13.98
C GLN A 263 10.48 -3.35 -13.62
N LEU A 264 10.63 -4.30 -14.53
CA LEU A 264 10.32 -5.70 -14.28
C LEU A 264 11.54 -6.39 -13.64
N ASP A 265 11.29 -7.04 -12.52
CA ASP A 265 12.25 -7.91 -11.88
C ASP A 265 12.00 -9.37 -12.31
N ARG A 266 12.95 -9.95 -13.00
CA ARG A 266 12.89 -11.32 -13.52
C ARG A 266 13.53 -12.35 -12.60
N HIS A 267 14.09 -11.92 -11.45
CA HIS A 267 14.67 -12.83 -10.48
C HIS A 267 13.60 -13.72 -9.84
N ARG A 268 13.98 -14.94 -9.56
CA ARG A 268 13.14 -15.88 -8.81
C ARG A 268 13.55 -15.87 -7.35
N TYR A 269 12.61 -15.52 -6.49
CA TYR A 269 12.82 -15.46 -5.04
C TYR A 269 12.21 -16.69 -4.37
N THR A 270 13.06 -17.45 -3.69
CA THR A 270 12.64 -18.64 -2.94
C THR A 270 11.94 -18.22 -1.66
N THR A 271 10.76 -18.76 -1.44
CA THR A 271 9.99 -18.54 -0.21
C THR A 271 10.48 -19.46 0.91
N LYS A 272 10.15 -19.10 2.18
CA LYS A 272 10.46 -19.91 3.38
C LYS A 272 11.96 -20.11 3.66
N ILE A 273 12.85 -19.26 3.15
CA ILE A 273 14.25 -19.27 3.53
C ILE A 273 14.36 -19.03 5.04
N LYS A 274 15.05 -19.95 5.72
CA LYS A 274 15.33 -19.86 7.15
C LYS A 274 16.70 -19.22 7.35
N VAL A 275 16.78 -18.28 8.27
CA VAL A 275 18.02 -17.67 8.74
C VAL A 275 18.28 -18.16 10.16
N SER A 276 19.41 -18.79 10.39
CA SER A 276 19.79 -19.40 11.65
C SER A 276 20.16 -18.38 12.74
N ASP A 277 20.25 -18.83 13.98
CA ASP A 277 20.71 -17.96 15.08
C ASP A 277 22.17 -17.53 14.94
N PRO A 278 23.11 -18.36 14.48
CA PRO A 278 24.47 -17.92 14.15
C PRO A 278 24.49 -16.78 13.13
N GLU A 279 23.83 -16.94 11.97
CA GLU A 279 23.73 -15.89 10.94
C GLU A 279 23.16 -14.57 11.50
N MET A 280 22.17 -14.65 12.41
CA MET A 280 21.61 -13.46 13.05
C MET A 280 22.58 -12.76 14.01
N LYS A 281 23.50 -13.49 14.63
CA LYS A 281 24.55 -12.93 15.52
C LYS A 281 25.66 -12.19 14.77
N GLU A 282 25.87 -12.54 13.50
CA GLU A 282 26.84 -11.89 12.62
C GLU A 282 26.38 -10.51 12.14
N LEU A 283 25.07 -10.20 12.27
CA LEU A 283 24.53 -8.93 11.81
C LEU A 283 24.92 -7.79 12.76
N ASN A 284 25.43 -6.70 12.20
CA ASN A 284 25.76 -5.49 12.95
C ASN A 284 24.52 -4.63 13.23
N ILE A 285 23.67 -5.09 14.15
CA ILE A 285 22.39 -4.47 14.49
C ILE A 285 22.48 -3.72 15.81
N THR A 286 22.33 -2.41 15.77
CA THR A 286 22.18 -1.55 16.95
C THR A 286 20.71 -1.16 17.15
N ARG A 287 20.23 -1.25 18.41
CA ARG A 287 18.84 -0.94 18.75
C ARG A 287 18.76 0.27 19.67
N PRO A 288 17.87 1.25 19.40
CA PRO A 288 17.65 2.38 20.29
C PRO A 288 16.85 1.96 21.53
N LYS A 289 16.91 2.76 22.59
CA LYS A 289 16.06 2.55 23.80
C LYS A 289 14.57 2.66 23.50
N THR A 290 14.17 3.43 22.49
CA THR A 290 12.78 3.64 22.11
C THR A 290 12.28 2.52 21.19
N CYS A 291 11.35 1.71 21.64
CA CYS A 291 10.71 0.63 20.89
C CYS A 291 11.73 -0.22 20.10
N PRO A 292 12.69 -0.89 20.77
CA PRO A 292 13.84 -1.55 20.14
C PRO A 292 13.47 -2.71 19.22
N HIS A 293 12.25 -3.24 19.32
CA HIS A 293 11.73 -4.28 18.43
C HIS A 293 11.28 -3.72 17.08
N TRP A 294 10.87 -2.45 17.03
CA TRP A 294 10.42 -1.78 15.80
C TRP A 294 11.49 -0.90 15.15
N ASN A 295 12.53 -0.58 15.87
CA ASN A 295 13.59 0.32 15.42
C ASN A 295 14.96 -0.31 15.56
N TYR A 296 15.77 -0.21 14.54
CA TYR A 296 17.17 -0.66 14.56
C TYR A 296 17.99 0.04 13.47
N THR A 297 19.28 0.01 13.63
CA THR A 297 20.26 0.46 12.62
C THR A 297 21.19 -0.70 12.30
N ILE A 298 21.46 -0.90 11.03
CA ILE A 298 22.39 -1.86 10.45
C ILE A 298 23.53 -1.06 9.82
N ALA A 299 24.77 -1.45 10.13
CA ALA A 299 25.98 -0.78 9.63
C ALA A 299 27.00 -1.78 9.12
#